data_d963fc851bd9b660b99af7ca5927f247
#
_entry.id   d963fc851bd9b660b99af7ca5927f247
#
_cell.length_a   1.000
_cell.length_b   1.000
_cell.length_c   1.000
_cell.angle_alpha   90.00
_cell.angle_beta   90.00
_cell.angle_gamma   90.00
#
_symmetry.space_group_name_H-M   'P 1'
#
loop_
_entity.id
_entity.type
_entity.pdbx_description
1 polymer ?
#
loop_
_entity_poly.entity_id
_entity_poly.type
_entity_poly.pdbx_seq_one_letter_code
_entity_poly.pdbx_strand_id
1 'polypeptide(L)'
;MDLTKSCFIGAPPAAVWRALTDPAVIDAWGGGPAEIRAEPGAAFTFWGGDIYGTVMAAEPPLRLVQEWWGDDEWDEASVATFELRSEGEGTRLTLAHRNVPDDEAVELDAGWDDYYLSPLKELLER
;
A
#
# COMPACT_ATOMS: atom_id res chain seq x y z
N MET A 1 -10.42 -1.43 14.07
CA MET A 1 -10.37 0.04 13.85
C MET A 1 -10.07 0.31 12.39
N ASP A 2 -10.59 1.39 11.85
CA ASP A 2 -10.35 1.76 10.45
C ASP A 2 -9.45 2.98 10.38
N LEU A 3 -8.48 2.95 9.44
CA LEU A 3 -7.58 4.06 9.18
C LEU A 3 -7.85 4.58 7.77
N THR A 4 -7.79 5.90 7.60
CA THR A 4 -7.99 6.53 6.30
C THR A 4 -6.87 7.54 6.07
N LYS A 5 -6.24 7.49 4.89
CA LYS A 5 -5.18 8.40 4.49
C LYS A 5 -5.49 8.96 3.11
N SER A 6 -5.01 10.15 2.86
CA SER A 6 -5.06 10.77 1.53
C SER A 6 -3.80 11.58 1.33
N CYS A 7 -3.15 11.41 0.18
CA CYS A 7 -2.00 12.24 -0.17
C CYS A 7 -1.96 12.53 -1.66
N PHE A 8 -1.41 13.69 -2.00
CA PHE A 8 -1.14 14.06 -3.38
C PHE A 8 0.29 13.66 -3.72
N ILE A 9 0.47 13.01 -4.88
CA ILE A 9 1.78 12.60 -5.38
C ILE A 9 1.99 13.23 -6.75
N GLY A 10 3.11 13.91 -6.93
CA GLY A 10 3.44 14.60 -8.18
C GLY A 10 3.96 13.66 -9.27
N ALA A 11 3.20 12.61 -9.56
CA ALA A 11 3.49 11.64 -10.60
C ALA A 11 2.17 11.09 -11.14
N PRO A 12 2.14 10.63 -12.40
CA PRO A 12 0.88 10.13 -12.97
C PRO A 12 0.43 8.81 -12.32
N PRO A 13 -0.87 8.47 -12.39
CA PRO A 13 -1.39 7.25 -11.78
C PRO A 13 -0.65 5.97 -12.16
N ALA A 14 -0.18 5.85 -13.40
CA ALA A 14 0.57 4.67 -13.83
C ALA A 14 1.89 4.52 -13.05
N ALA A 15 2.56 5.62 -12.73
CA ALA A 15 3.79 5.59 -11.95
C ALA A 15 3.50 5.23 -10.49
N VAL A 16 2.43 5.80 -9.92
CA VAL A 16 2.01 5.46 -8.55
C VAL A 16 1.62 3.99 -8.47
N TRP A 17 0.89 3.49 -9.47
CA TRP A 17 0.52 2.07 -9.54
C TRP A 17 1.74 1.17 -9.50
N ARG A 18 2.79 1.49 -10.25
CA ARG A 18 4.02 0.70 -10.23
C ARG A 18 4.71 0.74 -8.86
N ALA A 19 4.63 1.86 -8.18
CA ALA A 19 5.19 1.97 -6.82
C ALA A 19 4.42 1.13 -5.79
N LEU A 20 3.19 0.75 -6.10
CA LEU A 20 2.38 -0.15 -5.25
C LEU A 20 2.54 -1.62 -5.63
N THR A 21 2.91 -1.93 -6.88
CA THR A 21 2.76 -3.29 -7.42
C THR A 21 4.02 -3.85 -8.09
N ASP A 22 5.04 -3.05 -8.34
CA ASP A 22 6.28 -3.51 -8.97
C ASP A 22 7.35 -3.71 -7.88
N PRO A 23 7.81 -4.95 -7.64
CA PRO A 23 8.79 -5.22 -6.59
C PRO A 23 10.05 -4.37 -6.68
N ALA A 24 10.55 -4.11 -7.90
CA ALA A 24 11.75 -3.28 -8.07
C ALA A 24 11.54 -1.84 -7.61
N VAL A 25 10.37 -1.28 -7.88
CA VAL A 25 10.02 0.08 -7.45
C VAL A 25 9.78 0.11 -5.94
N ILE A 26 9.11 -0.90 -5.40
CA ILE A 26 8.88 -1.03 -3.96
C ILE A 26 10.21 -1.13 -3.21
N ASP A 27 11.15 -1.93 -3.72
CA ASP A 27 12.50 -2.02 -3.13
C ASP A 27 13.20 -0.66 -3.15
N ALA A 28 13.00 0.12 -4.21
CA ALA A 28 13.63 1.42 -4.36
C ALA A 28 13.14 2.45 -3.34
N TRP A 29 11.87 2.40 -2.93
CA TRP A 29 11.39 3.34 -1.91
C TRP A 29 11.47 2.77 -0.48
N GLY A 30 11.94 1.54 -0.31
CA GLY A 30 12.23 1.00 1.02
C GLY A 30 11.23 -0.01 1.55
N GLY A 31 10.28 -0.47 0.75
CA GLY A 31 9.30 -1.49 1.13
C GLY A 31 9.77 -2.93 0.92
N GLY A 32 10.99 -3.09 0.43
CA GLY A 32 11.52 -4.41 0.10
C GLY A 32 12.33 -5.07 1.23
N PRO A 33 12.75 -6.30 1.03
CA PRO A 33 12.44 -7.13 -0.16
C PRO A 33 10.94 -7.36 -0.31
N ALA A 34 10.43 -7.16 -1.52
CA ALA A 34 9.01 -7.29 -1.81
C ALA A 34 8.74 -8.34 -2.88
N GLU A 35 7.62 -9.04 -2.71
CA GLU A 35 7.10 -9.94 -3.74
C GLU A 35 5.62 -9.60 -3.89
N ILE A 36 5.20 -9.27 -5.09
CA ILE A 36 3.81 -8.95 -5.37
C ILE A 36 3.53 -9.07 -6.86
N ARG A 37 2.34 -9.54 -7.20
CA ARG A 37 1.75 -9.44 -8.54
C ARG A 37 0.35 -8.87 -8.38
N ALA A 38 -0.01 -7.92 -9.23
CA ALA A 38 -1.31 -7.26 -9.17
C ALA A 38 -2.39 -8.13 -9.83
N GLU A 39 -2.59 -9.32 -9.30
CA GLU A 39 -3.57 -10.30 -9.79
C GLU A 39 -4.39 -10.82 -8.62
N PRO A 40 -5.73 -10.88 -8.74
CA PRO A 40 -6.55 -11.44 -7.68
C PRO A 40 -6.12 -12.86 -7.32
N GLY A 41 -5.97 -13.11 -6.02
CA GLY A 41 -5.52 -14.39 -5.50
C GLY A 41 -4.01 -14.52 -5.33
N ALA A 42 -3.21 -13.58 -5.85
CA ALA A 42 -1.76 -13.62 -5.71
C ALA A 42 -1.34 -13.22 -4.29
N ALA A 43 -0.42 -13.98 -3.71
CA ALA A 43 0.16 -13.64 -2.42
C ALA A 43 1.16 -12.49 -2.57
N PHE A 44 1.33 -11.70 -1.52
CA PHE A 44 2.34 -10.65 -1.49
C PHE A 44 3.07 -10.61 -0.16
N THR A 45 4.31 -10.11 -0.19
CA THR A 45 5.10 -9.81 1.00
C THR A 45 5.83 -8.50 0.81
N PHE A 46 5.96 -7.74 1.90
CA PHE A 46 6.77 -6.52 1.97
C PHE A 46 7.70 -6.65 3.16
N TRP A 47 8.81 -5.92 3.12
CA TRP A 47 9.83 -5.91 4.18
C TRP A 47 10.27 -7.31 4.58
N GLY A 48 10.53 -8.16 3.57
CA GLY A 48 11.04 -9.50 3.81
C GLY A 48 10.05 -10.45 4.48
N GLY A 49 8.75 -10.13 4.45
CA GLY A 49 7.70 -10.94 5.05
C GLY A 49 7.12 -10.39 6.34
N ASP A 50 7.58 -9.22 6.81
CA ASP A 50 6.99 -8.58 7.99
C ASP A 50 5.52 -8.21 7.75
N ILE A 51 5.19 -7.85 6.51
CA ILE A 51 3.82 -7.62 6.06
C ILE A 51 3.53 -8.60 4.95
N TYR A 52 2.38 -9.25 5.00
CA TYR A 52 2.02 -10.24 3.98
C TYR A 52 0.50 -10.31 3.80
N GLY A 53 0.07 -10.97 2.74
CA GLY A 53 -1.35 -11.16 2.47
C GLY A 53 -1.60 -11.61 1.06
N THR A 54 -2.80 -11.29 0.57
CA THR A 54 -3.29 -11.69 -0.74
C THR A 54 -3.91 -10.51 -1.45
N VAL A 55 -3.62 -10.35 -2.73
CA VAL A 55 -4.32 -9.35 -3.57
C VAL A 55 -5.74 -9.85 -3.80
N MET A 56 -6.74 -9.06 -3.42
CA MET A 56 -8.15 -9.40 -3.57
C MET A 56 -8.73 -8.85 -4.86
N ALA A 57 -8.31 -7.67 -5.28
CA ALA A 57 -8.76 -7.05 -6.52
C ALA A 57 -7.67 -6.12 -7.04
N ALA A 58 -7.54 -6.02 -8.35
CA ALA A 58 -6.61 -5.12 -9.01
C ALA A 58 -7.24 -4.57 -10.27
N GLU A 59 -7.40 -3.25 -10.32
CA GLU A 59 -7.95 -2.51 -11.47
C GLU A 59 -6.92 -1.45 -11.85
N PRO A 60 -5.87 -1.82 -12.62
CA PRO A 60 -4.81 -0.88 -12.95
C PRO A 60 -5.31 0.28 -13.81
N PRO A 61 -4.86 1.49 -13.58
CA PRO A 61 -4.02 1.96 -12.48
C PRO A 61 -4.82 2.60 -11.35
N LEU A 62 -6.08 2.20 -11.12
CA LEU A 62 -7.03 2.96 -10.31
C LEU A 62 -7.32 2.38 -8.93
N ARG A 63 -7.29 1.05 -8.79
CA ARG A 63 -7.72 0.45 -7.52
C ARG A 63 -6.98 -0.84 -7.24
N LEU A 64 -6.48 -0.96 -5.99
CA LEU A 64 -5.83 -2.17 -5.49
C LEU A 64 -6.40 -2.50 -4.12
N VAL A 65 -6.90 -3.72 -3.95
CA VAL A 65 -7.42 -4.19 -2.67
C VAL A 65 -6.59 -5.37 -2.20
N GLN A 66 -6.11 -5.30 -0.96
CA GLN A 66 -5.26 -6.33 -0.37
C GLN A 66 -5.85 -6.82 0.94
N GLU A 67 -5.94 -8.13 1.12
CA GLU A 67 -6.05 -8.74 2.43
C GLU A 67 -4.67 -8.63 3.06
N TRP A 68 -4.58 -8.12 4.30
CA TRP A 68 -3.32 -7.60 4.82
C TRP A 68 -3.10 -8.05 6.26
N TRP A 69 -1.94 -8.62 6.53
CA TRP A 69 -1.54 -9.11 7.85
C TRP A 69 -0.25 -8.41 8.27
N GLY A 70 -0.21 -7.92 9.52
CA GLY A 70 0.97 -7.28 10.08
C GLY A 70 1.82 -8.21 10.92
N ASP A 71 1.25 -9.29 11.44
CA ASP A 71 1.99 -10.37 12.08
C ASP A 71 1.06 -11.58 12.27
N ASP A 72 1.65 -12.69 12.73
CA ASP A 72 0.94 -13.96 12.88
C ASP A 72 0.00 -14.00 14.08
N GLU A 73 0.07 -13.01 14.96
CA GLU A 73 -0.78 -12.93 16.14
C GLU A 73 -2.12 -12.25 15.89
N TRP A 74 -2.32 -11.70 14.70
CA TRP A 74 -3.60 -11.11 14.35
C TRP A 74 -4.66 -12.18 14.17
N ASP A 75 -5.79 -12.04 14.85
CA ASP A 75 -6.88 -13.02 14.79
C ASP A 75 -7.61 -13.00 13.44
N GLU A 76 -7.66 -11.84 12.78
CA GLU A 76 -8.36 -11.65 11.53
C GLU A 76 -7.53 -10.81 10.58
N ALA A 77 -7.73 -11.05 9.28
CA ALA A 77 -7.11 -10.22 8.26
C ALA A 77 -7.71 -8.82 8.28
N SER A 78 -6.88 -7.83 7.99
CA SER A 78 -7.35 -6.50 7.67
C SER A 78 -7.48 -6.35 6.15
N VAL A 79 -8.08 -5.26 5.69
CA VAL A 79 -8.23 -4.99 4.25
C VAL A 79 -7.72 -3.59 3.96
N ALA A 80 -6.72 -3.51 3.10
CA ALA A 80 -6.16 -2.24 2.64
C ALA A 80 -6.61 -1.98 1.22
N THR A 81 -7.29 -0.86 0.99
CA THR A 81 -7.79 -0.45 -0.32
C THR A 81 -7.09 0.83 -0.74
N PHE A 82 -6.39 0.78 -1.87
CA PHE A 82 -5.79 1.96 -2.49
C PHE A 82 -6.63 2.38 -3.68
N GLU A 83 -6.96 3.66 -3.74
CA GLU A 83 -7.63 4.24 -4.90
C GLU A 83 -6.79 5.39 -5.42
N LEU A 84 -6.60 5.43 -6.73
CA LEU A 84 -5.79 6.44 -7.42
C LEU A 84 -6.68 7.23 -8.37
N ARG A 85 -6.56 8.55 -8.31
CA ARG A 85 -7.32 9.44 -9.18
C ARG A 85 -6.40 10.52 -9.72
N SER A 86 -6.48 10.79 -11.01
CA SER A 86 -5.76 11.92 -11.59
C SER A 86 -6.21 13.23 -10.93
N GLU A 87 -5.24 14.05 -10.55
CA GLU A 87 -5.50 15.36 -9.96
C GLU A 87 -4.44 16.32 -10.49
N GLY A 88 -4.84 17.22 -11.36
CA GLY A 88 -3.88 18.09 -12.05
C GLY A 88 -2.87 17.26 -12.84
N GLU A 89 -1.59 17.50 -12.60
CA GLU A 89 -0.51 16.74 -13.25
C GLU A 89 -0.04 15.54 -12.42
N GLY A 90 -0.71 15.26 -11.31
CA GLY A 90 -0.33 14.19 -10.41
C GLY A 90 -1.49 13.27 -10.09
N THR A 91 -1.40 12.65 -8.92
CA THR A 91 -2.33 11.63 -8.47
C THR A 91 -2.76 11.92 -7.03
N ARG A 92 -4.05 11.83 -6.78
CA ARG A 92 -4.58 11.74 -5.41
C ARG A 92 -4.66 10.25 -5.05
N LEU A 93 -3.88 9.83 -4.06
CA LEU A 93 -3.93 8.49 -3.52
C LEU A 93 -4.77 8.52 -2.25
N THR A 94 -5.77 7.65 -2.16
CA THR A 94 -6.51 7.43 -0.93
C THR A 94 -6.31 5.99 -0.48
N LEU A 95 -6.13 5.81 0.83
CA LEU A 95 -5.98 4.51 1.45
C LEU A 95 -7.05 4.36 2.52
N ALA A 96 -7.78 3.26 2.45
CA ALA A 96 -8.67 2.84 3.53
C ALA A 96 -8.17 1.49 4.04
N HIS A 97 -7.71 1.44 5.29
CA HIS A 97 -7.24 0.23 5.93
C HIS A 97 -8.25 -0.15 7.01
N ARG A 98 -9.00 -1.21 6.78
CA ARG A 98 -10.13 -1.59 7.61
C ARG A 98 -9.82 -2.84 8.42
N ASN A 99 -10.49 -2.98 9.56
CA ASN A 99 -10.37 -4.12 10.47
C ASN A 99 -8.95 -4.28 11.02
N VAL A 100 -8.30 -3.15 11.30
CA VAL A 100 -6.98 -3.13 11.94
C VAL A 100 -7.17 -3.45 13.43
N PRO A 101 -6.32 -4.31 14.04
CA PRO A 101 -6.37 -4.53 15.48
C PRO A 101 -6.24 -3.21 16.24
N ASP A 102 -7.08 -2.99 17.25
CA ASP A 102 -7.13 -1.72 17.98
C ASP A 102 -5.80 -1.38 18.63
N ASP A 103 -5.09 -2.36 19.14
CA ASP A 103 -3.80 -2.16 19.81
C ASP A 103 -2.66 -1.87 18.83
N GLU A 104 -2.86 -2.11 17.53
CA GLU A 104 -1.88 -1.84 16.48
C GLU A 104 -2.16 -0.54 15.73
N ALA A 105 -3.35 0.04 15.91
CA ALA A 105 -3.83 1.13 15.05
C ALA A 105 -2.96 2.39 15.09
N VAL A 106 -2.48 2.78 16.28
CA VAL A 106 -1.65 3.99 16.41
C VAL A 106 -0.31 3.83 15.69
N GLU A 107 0.32 2.67 15.85
CA GLU A 107 1.61 2.39 15.18
C GLU A 107 1.44 2.26 13.68
N LEU A 108 0.37 1.62 13.21
CA LEU A 108 0.09 1.49 11.79
C LEU A 108 -0.24 2.82 11.15
N ASP A 109 -0.99 3.67 11.85
CA ASP A 109 -1.30 5.01 11.34
C ASP A 109 -0.02 5.81 11.05
N ALA A 110 0.89 5.84 12.01
CA ALA A 110 2.18 6.48 11.84
C ALA A 110 3.05 5.76 10.81
N GLY A 111 3.04 4.43 10.82
CA GLY A 111 3.83 3.61 9.91
C GLY A 111 3.44 3.78 8.45
N TRP A 112 2.13 3.93 8.15
CA TRP A 112 1.69 4.20 6.79
C TRP A 112 2.32 5.48 6.25
N ASP A 113 2.41 6.54 7.06
CA ASP A 113 3.05 7.78 6.64
C ASP A 113 4.57 7.63 6.55
N ASP A 114 5.20 7.11 7.61
CA ASP A 114 6.66 7.16 7.77
C ASP A 114 7.39 6.14 6.89
N TYR A 115 6.84 4.96 6.71
CA TYR A 115 7.53 3.84 6.05
C TYR A 115 6.96 3.47 4.70
N TYR A 116 5.79 3.95 4.34
CA TYR A 116 5.13 3.58 3.09
C TYR A 116 4.88 4.80 2.20
N LEU A 117 3.96 5.67 2.61
CA LEU A 117 3.49 6.76 1.75
C LEU A 117 4.53 7.85 1.54
N SER A 118 5.23 8.29 2.57
CA SER A 118 6.26 9.33 2.44
C SER A 118 7.45 8.87 1.61
N PRO A 119 8.04 7.68 1.84
CA PRO A 119 9.12 7.20 0.98
C PRO A 119 8.71 7.01 -0.48
N LEU A 120 7.50 6.49 -0.71
CA LEU A 120 6.96 6.29 -2.05
C LEU A 120 6.81 7.63 -2.78
N LYS A 121 6.19 8.60 -2.12
CA LYS A 121 6.01 9.95 -2.66
C LYS A 121 7.37 10.60 -2.97
N GLU A 122 8.30 10.50 -2.06
CA GLU A 122 9.64 11.07 -2.23
C GLU A 122 10.34 10.48 -3.46
N LEU A 123 10.28 9.17 -3.63
CA LEU A 123 10.89 8.52 -4.79
C LEU A 123 10.29 9.02 -6.10
N LEU A 124 8.96 9.10 -6.16
CA LEU A 124 8.27 9.46 -7.39
C LEU A 124 8.36 10.95 -7.75
N GLU A 125 8.66 11.79 -6.77
CA GLU A 125 8.77 13.24 -6.98
C GLU A 125 10.21 13.72 -7.18
N ARG A 126 11.16 12.82 -7.24
CA ARG A 126 12.56 13.17 -7.51
C ARG A 126 12.78 13.69 -8.91
#